data_c980662bd1a7b2bb4fbc266494a34148
#
_entry.id   c980662bd1a7b2bb4fbc266494a34148
#
_cell.length_a   1.000
_cell.length_b   1.000
_cell.length_c   1.000
_cell.angle_alpha   90.00
_cell.angle_beta   90.00
_cell.angle_gamma   90.00
#
_symmetry.space_group_name_H-M   'P 1'
#
loop_
_entity.id
_entity.type
_entity.pdbx_description
1 polymer ?
#
loop_
_entity_poly.entity_id
_entity_poly.type
_entity_poly.pdbx_seq_one_letter_code
_entity_poly.pdbx_strand_id
1 'polypeptide(L)'
;QLVQCTARRFRNDGQRLDGKIIFIYPLRQAQKDGYYRTIHFLPVREYGEEAIADKAIAKKAVEKLKNDQKHYQHIMMARCATKSRAQAVYKIYQEICPELRIVLLYSGCSDYTENYNKILKRDVDIVVCVNMLGEGFDLPELKIAAFHDIRKSLPITLQFAGRFTRTNRDA
;
A
#
# COMPACT_ATOMS: atom_id res chain seq x y z
N GLN A 1 28.19 8.77 23.56
CA GLN A 1 26.76 8.66 23.81
C GLN A 1 26.07 8.33 22.47
N LEU A 2 25.34 7.21 22.40
CA LEU A 2 24.63 6.80 21.19
C LEU A 2 23.18 7.24 21.31
N VAL A 3 22.66 7.93 20.28
CA VAL A 3 21.25 8.27 20.13
C VAL A 3 20.71 7.50 18.93
N GLN A 4 19.67 6.70 19.14
CA GLN A 4 19.02 5.92 18.11
C GLN A 4 17.61 6.45 17.85
N CYS A 5 17.29 6.76 16.58
CA CYS A 5 15.97 7.14 16.14
C CYS A 5 15.29 5.96 15.42
N THR A 6 14.06 5.64 15.77
CA THR A 6 13.33 4.54 15.15
C THR A 6 11.84 4.83 15.08
N ALA A 7 11.21 4.45 13.97
CA ALA A 7 9.76 4.43 13.84
C ALA A 7 9.12 3.20 14.51
N ARG A 8 9.91 2.20 14.90
CA ARG A 8 9.47 0.96 15.54
C ARG A 8 10.22 0.71 16.83
N ARG A 9 9.49 0.68 17.92
CA ARG A 9 10.01 0.38 19.26
C ARG A 9 10.20 -1.12 19.51
N PHE A 10 9.44 -1.95 18.80
CA PHE A 10 9.45 -3.41 18.95
C PHE A 10 9.95 -4.08 17.69
N ARG A 11 10.83 -5.05 17.86
CA ARG A 11 11.30 -5.94 16.79
C ARG A 11 10.30 -7.06 16.57
N ASN A 12 10.31 -7.68 15.37
CA ASN A 12 9.43 -8.82 15.04
C ASN A 12 9.75 -10.08 15.86
N ASP A 13 10.93 -10.14 16.45
CA ASP A 13 11.42 -11.20 17.35
C ASP A 13 10.99 -11.01 18.82
N GLY A 14 10.17 -10.00 19.11
CA GLY A 14 9.70 -9.68 20.47
C GLY A 14 10.73 -8.97 21.36
N GLN A 15 11.95 -8.74 20.88
CA GLN A 15 12.96 -8.03 21.65
C GLN A 15 12.68 -6.52 21.64
N ARG A 16 12.96 -5.88 22.76
CA ARG A 16 12.91 -4.43 22.90
C ARG A 16 14.28 -3.83 22.57
N LEU A 17 14.27 -2.62 22.03
CA LEU A 17 15.50 -1.83 21.94
C LEU A 17 15.92 -1.44 23.36
N ASP A 18 17.17 -1.73 23.71
CA ASP A 18 17.75 -1.31 24.99
C ASP A 18 17.98 0.21 24.98
N GLY A 19 17.79 0.79 26.15
CA GLY A 19 18.06 2.21 26.35
C GLY A 19 16.89 2.98 26.94
N LYS A 20 17.16 4.23 27.36
CA LYS A 20 16.15 5.15 27.87
C LYS A 20 15.48 5.87 26.72
N ILE A 21 14.14 5.82 26.68
CA ILE A 21 13.37 6.61 25.72
C ILE A 21 13.42 8.07 26.18
N ILE A 22 14.00 8.93 25.36
CA ILE A 22 14.15 10.35 25.63
C ILE A 22 13.06 11.19 24.95
N PHE A 23 12.45 10.66 23.88
CA PHE A 23 11.38 11.36 23.15
C PHE A 23 10.46 10.36 22.45
N ILE A 24 9.17 10.64 22.43
CA ILE A 24 8.15 9.91 21.66
C ILE A 24 7.31 10.92 20.91
N TYR A 25 7.16 10.71 19.60
CA TYR A 25 6.26 11.50 18.74
C TYR A 25 5.14 10.58 18.22
N PRO A 26 3.96 10.58 18.88
CA PRO A 26 2.86 9.69 18.51
C PRO A 26 2.30 10.02 17.13
N LEU A 27 1.86 8.98 16.38
CA LEU A 27 1.23 9.16 15.06
C LEU A 27 0.05 10.13 15.12
N ARG A 28 -0.76 10.08 16.19
CA ARG A 28 -1.89 11.00 16.40
C ARG A 28 -1.43 12.47 16.47
N GLN A 29 -0.29 12.72 17.09
CA GLN A 29 0.28 14.09 17.14
C GLN A 29 0.79 14.50 15.76
N ALA A 30 1.51 13.60 15.07
CA ALA A 30 1.99 13.84 13.72
C ALA A 30 0.86 14.10 12.71
N GLN A 31 -0.30 13.47 12.91
CA GLN A 31 -1.50 13.77 12.12
C GLN A 31 -2.08 15.15 12.42
N LYS A 32 -2.15 15.54 13.71
CA LYS A 32 -2.61 16.88 14.11
C LYS A 32 -1.68 17.98 13.57
N ASP A 33 -0.38 17.72 13.57
CA ASP A 33 0.64 18.65 13.11
C ASP A 33 0.77 18.66 11.56
N GLY A 34 -0.07 17.89 10.85
CA GLY A 34 -0.13 17.88 9.38
C GLY A 34 0.95 17.06 8.68
N TYR A 35 1.80 16.33 9.43
CA TYR A 35 2.84 15.47 8.82
C TYR A 35 2.28 14.18 8.21
N TYR A 36 1.12 13.71 8.67
CA TYR A 36 0.45 12.52 8.17
C TYR A 36 -1.05 12.77 7.99
N ARG A 37 -1.59 12.33 6.87
CA ARG A 37 -3.05 12.33 6.64
C ARG A 37 -3.71 11.18 7.40
N THR A 38 -5.00 11.32 7.65
CA THR A 38 -5.82 10.27 8.27
C THR A 38 -5.93 9.06 7.34
N ILE A 39 -5.81 7.85 7.91
CA ILE A 39 -6.00 6.61 7.20
C ILE A 39 -7.45 6.19 7.37
N HIS A 40 -8.17 5.98 6.27
CA HIS A 40 -9.52 5.45 6.26
C HIS A 40 -9.49 3.96 5.93
N PHE A 41 -9.90 3.11 6.87
CA PHE A 41 -10.01 1.68 6.65
C PHE A 41 -11.42 1.35 6.13
N LEU A 42 -11.47 0.68 4.98
CA LEU A 42 -12.70 0.19 4.37
C LEU A 42 -12.70 -1.35 4.45
N PRO A 43 -13.24 -1.95 5.52
CA PRO A 43 -13.26 -3.40 5.65
C PRO A 43 -14.21 -4.01 4.61
N VAL A 44 -13.75 -5.06 3.95
CA VAL A 44 -14.57 -5.95 3.13
C VAL A 44 -14.75 -7.23 3.93
N ARG A 45 -16.00 -7.57 4.25
CA ARG A 45 -16.37 -8.80 4.95
C ARG A 45 -16.98 -9.75 3.95
N GLU A 46 -16.24 -10.78 3.61
CA GLU A 46 -16.69 -11.84 2.71
C GLU A 46 -16.33 -13.18 3.37
N TYR A 47 -17.29 -14.10 3.41
CA TYR A 47 -17.16 -15.38 4.09
C TYR A 47 -17.13 -16.56 3.11
N GLY A 48 -16.81 -16.29 1.86
CA GLY A 48 -16.74 -17.26 0.79
C GLY A 48 -15.32 -17.70 0.43
N GLU A 49 -15.21 -18.28 -0.75
CA GLU A 49 -13.91 -18.63 -1.34
C GLU A 49 -13.04 -17.39 -1.56
N GLU A 50 -11.73 -17.60 -1.53
CA GLU A 50 -10.72 -16.55 -1.68
C GLU A 50 -10.93 -15.70 -2.93
N ALA A 51 -11.33 -16.32 -4.05
CA ALA A 51 -11.61 -15.63 -5.31
C ALA A 51 -12.83 -14.67 -5.21
N ILE A 52 -13.84 -15.02 -4.41
CA ILE A 52 -15.02 -14.16 -4.18
C ILE A 52 -14.61 -12.95 -3.35
N ALA A 53 -13.82 -13.18 -2.30
CA ALA A 53 -13.28 -12.11 -1.47
C ALA A 53 -12.40 -11.15 -2.28
N ASP A 54 -11.53 -11.66 -3.16
CA ASP A 54 -10.71 -10.87 -4.04
C ASP A 54 -11.53 -9.98 -5.00
N LYS A 55 -12.59 -10.54 -5.60
CA LYS A 55 -13.49 -9.78 -6.45
C LYS A 55 -14.21 -8.67 -5.67
N ALA A 56 -14.63 -8.95 -4.44
CA ALA A 56 -15.30 -7.96 -3.58
C ALA A 56 -14.33 -6.83 -3.20
N ILE A 57 -13.10 -7.17 -2.80
CA ILE A 57 -12.04 -6.19 -2.50
C ILE A 57 -11.73 -5.34 -3.74
N ALA A 58 -11.53 -5.98 -4.89
CA ALA A 58 -11.21 -5.29 -6.14
C ALA A 58 -12.31 -4.31 -6.56
N LYS A 59 -13.59 -4.73 -6.53
CA LYS A 59 -14.73 -3.87 -6.86
C LYS A 59 -14.76 -2.63 -5.95
N LYS A 60 -14.63 -2.82 -4.62
CA LYS A 60 -14.65 -1.71 -3.66
C LYS A 60 -13.46 -0.75 -3.85
N ALA A 61 -12.29 -1.30 -4.12
CA ALA A 61 -11.08 -0.52 -4.34
C ALA A 61 -11.14 0.28 -5.66
N VAL A 62 -11.65 -0.32 -6.74
CA VAL A 62 -11.85 0.36 -8.04
C VAL A 62 -12.92 1.45 -7.93
N GLU A 63 -14.03 1.20 -7.22
CA GLU A 63 -15.03 2.23 -6.94
C GLU A 63 -14.41 3.44 -6.25
N LYS A 64 -13.58 3.20 -5.21
CA LYS A 64 -12.88 4.26 -4.50
C LYS A 64 -11.92 5.01 -5.43
N LEU A 65 -11.12 4.29 -6.23
CA LEU A 65 -10.20 4.88 -7.19
C LEU A 65 -10.91 5.78 -8.21
N LYS A 66 -11.97 5.28 -8.85
CA LYS A 66 -12.76 6.05 -9.84
C LYS A 66 -13.39 7.30 -9.22
N ASN A 67 -13.84 7.23 -7.97
CA ASN A 67 -14.37 8.39 -7.28
C ASN A 67 -13.28 9.42 -6.99
N ASP A 68 -12.11 8.99 -6.57
CA ASP A 68 -10.99 9.89 -6.31
C ASP A 68 -10.43 10.52 -7.59
N GLN A 69 -10.38 9.75 -8.69
CA GLN A 69 -9.89 10.24 -9.99
C GLN A 69 -10.74 11.35 -10.62
N LYS A 70 -11.95 11.60 -10.10
CA LYS A 70 -12.74 12.78 -10.49
C LYS A 70 -12.10 14.10 -10.07
N HIS A 71 -11.23 14.07 -9.06
CA HIS A 71 -10.64 15.26 -8.44
C HIS A 71 -9.12 15.20 -8.30
N TYR A 72 -8.53 13.99 -8.35
CA TYR A 72 -7.12 13.74 -8.07
C TYR A 72 -6.54 12.70 -9.03
N GLN A 73 -5.24 12.75 -9.24
CA GLN A 73 -4.52 11.70 -9.99
C GLN A 73 -4.00 10.62 -9.04
N HIS A 74 -4.91 9.97 -8.31
CA HIS A 74 -4.54 8.92 -7.38
C HIS A 74 -4.22 7.61 -8.11
N ILE A 75 -3.19 6.92 -7.62
CA ILE A 75 -2.80 5.57 -8.03
C ILE A 75 -3.18 4.61 -6.91
N MET A 76 -3.69 3.45 -7.29
CA MET A 76 -4.03 2.37 -6.37
C MET A 76 -2.97 1.27 -6.40
N MET A 77 -2.67 0.71 -5.24
CA MET A 77 -1.87 -0.48 -5.10
C MET A 77 -2.72 -1.65 -4.61
N ALA A 78 -2.67 -2.75 -5.33
CA ALA A 78 -3.23 -4.03 -4.94
C ALA A 78 -2.08 -4.95 -4.50
N ARG A 79 -2.01 -5.23 -3.21
CA ARG A 79 -0.92 -6.00 -2.63
C ARG A 79 -1.31 -7.46 -2.40
N CYS A 80 -0.43 -8.37 -2.84
CA CYS A 80 -0.55 -9.82 -2.68
C CYS A 80 0.67 -10.40 -1.95
N ALA A 81 0.51 -11.57 -1.30
CA ALA A 81 1.60 -12.24 -0.57
C ALA A 81 2.54 -13.01 -1.50
N THR A 82 2.02 -13.58 -2.58
CA THR A 82 2.77 -14.46 -3.50
C THR A 82 2.60 -14.04 -4.96
N LYS A 83 3.51 -14.51 -5.81
CA LYS A 83 3.47 -14.26 -7.26
C LYS A 83 2.21 -14.85 -7.91
N SER A 84 1.83 -16.06 -7.56
CA SER A 84 0.62 -16.71 -8.10
C SER A 84 -0.65 -15.96 -7.72
N ARG A 85 -0.73 -15.48 -6.48
CA ARG A 85 -1.83 -14.62 -6.03
C ARG A 85 -1.87 -13.31 -6.80
N ALA A 86 -0.73 -12.66 -6.99
CA ALA A 86 -0.67 -11.40 -7.74
C ALA A 86 -1.12 -11.58 -9.19
N GLN A 87 -0.76 -12.70 -9.84
CA GLN A 87 -1.23 -13.02 -11.20
C GLN A 87 -2.75 -13.26 -11.24
N ALA A 88 -3.31 -13.97 -10.25
CA ALA A 88 -4.76 -14.19 -10.16
C ALA A 88 -5.52 -12.88 -9.94
N VAL A 89 -5.06 -12.06 -9.00
CA VAL A 89 -5.65 -10.75 -8.69
C VAL A 89 -5.51 -9.78 -9.86
N TYR A 90 -4.39 -9.80 -10.58
CA TYR A 90 -4.20 -9.00 -11.79
C TYR A 90 -5.26 -9.29 -12.84
N LYS A 91 -5.58 -10.57 -13.10
CA LYS A 91 -6.66 -10.98 -14.01
C LYS A 91 -8.02 -10.47 -13.54
N ILE A 92 -8.30 -10.52 -12.24
CA ILE A 92 -9.54 -9.98 -11.65
C ILE A 92 -9.69 -8.48 -11.95
N TYR A 93 -8.61 -7.70 -11.78
CA TYR A 93 -8.65 -6.27 -12.11
C TYR A 93 -8.83 -6.03 -13.61
N GLN A 94 -8.19 -6.81 -14.48
CA GLN A 94 -8.38 -6.72 -15.92
C GLN A 94 -9.84 -7.01 -16.35
N GLU A 95 -10.50 -7.95 -15.67
CA GLU A 95 -11.92 -8.25 -15.91
C GLU A 95 -12.86 -7.15 -15.42
N ILE A 96 -12.57 -6.55 -14.24
CA ILE A 96 -13.46 -5.58 -13.58
C ILE A 96 -13.33 -4.18 -14.18
N CYS A 97 -12.14 -3.78 -14.59
CA CYS A 97 -11.85 -2.43 -15.07
C CYS A 97 -10.84 -2.43 -16.24
N PRO A 98 -11.23 -3.01 -17.39
CA PRO A 98 -10.33 -3.11 -18.56
C PRO A 98 -9.92 -1.74 -19.13
N GLU A 99 -10.63 -0.68 -18.81
CA GLU A 99 -10.33 0.69 -19.22
C GLU A 99 -9.21 1.35 -18.43
N LEU A 100 -8.83 0.79 -17.27
CA LEU A 100 -7.76 1.33 -16.43
C LEU A 100 -6.41 0.73 -16.80
N ARG A 101 -5.36 1.51 -16.65
CA ARG A 101 -3.97 1.10 -16.90
C ARG A 101 -3.46 0.30 -15.71
N ILE A 102 -3.42 -1.02 -15.86
CA ILE A 102 -3.06 -1.95 -14.80
C ILE A 102 -1.69 -2.54 -15.10
N VAL A 103 -0.78 -2.52 -14.14
CA VAL A 103 0.52 -3.17 -14.23
C VAL A 103 0.69 -4.22 -13.14
N LEU A 104 1.43 -5.29 -13.48
CA LEU A 104 1.82 -6.36 -12.56
C LEU A 104 3.31 -6.22 -12.26
N LEU A 105 3.67 -6.16 -10.97
CA LEU A 105 5.04 -5.93 -10.54
C LEU A 105 5.44 -6.88 -9.40
N TYR A 106 6.40 -7.76 -9.66
CA TYR A 106 7.07 -8.60 -8.66
C TYR A 106 8.49 -8.95 -9.09
N SER A 107 9.34 -9.32 -8.16
CA SER A 107 10.74 -9.71 -8.45
C SER A 107 10.81 -10.88 -9.42
N GLY A 108 11.42 -10.66 -10.58
CA GLY A 108 11.60 -11.67 -11.64
C GLY A 108 10.41 -11.79 -12.61
N CYS A 109 9.50 -10.80 -12.69
CA CYS A 109 8.58 -10.74 -13.83
C CYS A 109 9.33 -10.23 -15.09
N SER A 110 8.93 -10.74 -16.26
CA SER A 110 9.56 -10.40 -17.55
C SER A 110 9.56 -8.90 -17.83
N ASP A 111 8.44 -8.25 -17.52
CA ASP A 111 8.18 -6.86 -17.85
C ASP A 111 8.49 -5.89 -16.68
N TYR A 112 9.33 -6.35 -15.72
CA TYR A 112 9.63 -5.59 -14.50
C TYR A 112 10.08 -4.17 -14.78
N THR A 113 11.10 -4.02 -15.61
CA THR A 113 11.70 -2.70 -15.91
C THR A 113 10.74 -1.79 -16.65
N GLU A 114 9.97 -2.33 -17.59
CA GLU A 114 8.96 -1.57 -18.34
C GLU A 114 7.85 -1.09 -17.39
N ASN A 115 7.27 -2.00 -16.62
CA ASN A 115 6.19 -1.69 -15.67
C ASN A 115 6.67 -0.74 -14.57
N TYR A 116 7.89 -0.90 -14.09
CA TYR A 116 8.49 0.03 -13.12
C TYR A 116 8.63 1.44 -13.70
N ASN A 117 9.07 1.56 -14.96
CA ASN A 117 9.18 2.84 -15.64
C ASN A 117 7.81 3.51 -15.87
N LYS A 118 6.75 2.73 -16.20
CA LYS A 118 5.37 3.24 -16.27
C LYS A 118 4.92 3.83 -14.94
N ILE A 119 5.24 3.17 -13.84
CA ILE A 119 4.91 3.66 -12.49
C ILE A 119 5.64 4.97 -12.19
N LEU A 120 6.93 5.07 -12.49
CA LEU A 120 7.72 6.29 -12.28
C LEU A 120 7.20 7.46 -13.12
N LYS A 121 6.73 7.19 -14.33
CA LYS A 121 6.13 8.20 -15.22
C LYS A 121 4.67 8.51 -14.88
N ARG A 122 4.09 7.85 -13.85
CA ARG A 122 2.67 7.97 -13.47
C ARG A 122 1.70 7.54 -14.58
N ASP A 123 2.15 6.68 -15.47
CA ASP A 123 1.36 6.12 -16.58
C ASP A 123 0.69 4.80 -16.17
N VAL A 124 0.11 4.81 -14.97
CA VAL A 124 -0.61 3.68 -14.38
C VAL A 124 -1.73 4.16 -13.47
N ASP A 125 -2.79 3.37 -13.35
CA ASP A 125 -3.88 3.61 -12.42
C ASP A 125 -3.86 2.59 -11.29
N ILE A 126 -3.48 1.34 -11.58
CA ILE A 126 -3.45 0.23 -10.63
C ILE A 126 -2.11 -0.51 -10.73
N VAL A 127 -1.46 -0.70 -9.59
CA VAL A 127 -0.25 -1.52 -9.47
C VAL A 127 -0.57 -2.77 -8.65
N VAL A 128 -0.61 -3.93 -9.28
CA VAL A 128 -0.71 -5.22 -8.57
C VAL A 128 0.70 -5.70 -8.25
N CYS A 129 1.01 -5.96 -6.98
CA CYS A 129 2.38 -6.25 -6.58
C CYS A 129 2.52 -7.28 -5.45
N VAL A 130 3.71 -7.87 -5.37
CA VAL A 130 4.12 -8.77 -4.27
C VAL A 130 5.19 -8.08 -3.44
N ASN A 131 4.90 -7.79 -2.18
CA ASN A 131 5.87 -7.29 -1.16
C ASN A 131 6.80 -6.13 -1.60
N MET A 132 6.52 -5.50 -2.74
CA MET A 132 7.45 -4.65 -3.47
C MET A 132 7.64 -3.24 -2.94
N LEU A 133 7.07 -2.93 -1.79
CA LEU A 133 7.30 -1.63 -1.17
C LEU A 133 8.36 -1.73 -0.09
N GLY A 134 9.49 -2.32 -0.47
CA GLY A 134 10.76 -2.10 0.20
C GLY A 134 11.19 -0.62 0.11
N GLU A 135 12.37 -0.33 0.59
CA GLU A 135 12.99 0.99 0.52
C GLU A 135 13.04 1.51 -0.93
N GLY A 136 12.59 2.73 -1.16
CA GLY A 136 12.77 3.44 -2.44
C GLY A 136 11.51 3.73 -3.27
N PHE A 137 10.35 3.22 -2.91
CA PHE A 137 9.11 3.52 -3.63
C PHE A 137 8.36 4.67 -2.92
N ASP A 138 8.64 5.91 -3.32
CA ASP A 138 7.99 7.10 -2.79
C ASP A 138 7.19 7.78 -3.88
N LEU A 139 5.92 7.37 -4.03
CA LEU A 139 4.97 7.97 -4.95
C LEU A 139 3.88 8.68 -4.15
N PRO A 140 3.85 10.00 -4.16
CA PRO A 140 2.83 10.77 -3.44
C PRO A 140 1.41 10.50 -3.90
N GLU A 141 1.23 10.15 -5.17
CA GLU A 141 -0.05 9.83 -5.79
C GLU A 141 -0.61 8.47 -5.35
N LEU A 142 0.21 7.63 -4.73
CA LEU A 142 -0.20 6.34 -4.20
C LEU A 142 -1.02 6.54 -2.92
N LYS A 143 -2.33 6.64 -3.05
CA LYS A 143 -3.25 6.99 -1.96
C LYS A 143 -4.22 5.89 -1.57
N ILE A 144 -4.37 4.86 -2.39
CA ILE A 144 -5.29 3.75 -2.15
C ILE A 144 -4.50 2.46 -2.07
N ALA A 145 -4.74 1.66 -1.03
CA ALA A 145 -4.17 0.34 -0.86
C ALA A 145 -5.27 -0.72 -0.72
N ALA A 146 -5.30 -1.69 -1.63
CA ALA A 146 -6.10 -2.89 -1.54
C ALA A 146 -5.24 -4.06 -1.06
N PHE A 147 -5.65 -4.73 0.01
CA PHE A 147 -4.94 -5.89 0.56
C PHE A 147 -5.70 -7.15 0.22
N HIS A 148 -5.09 -8.00 -0.60
CA HIS A 148 -5.64 -9.29 -1.01
C HIS A 148 -5.12 -10.46 -0.15
N ASP A 149 -4.50 -10.15 0.98
CA ASP A 149 -3.95 -11.13 1.91
C ASP A 149 -4.29 -10.82 3.34
N ILE A 150 -4.48 -11.87 4.14
CA ILE A 150 -4.65 -11.77 5.58
C ILE A 150 -3.31 -11.36 6.21
N ARG A 151 -3.28 -10.22 6.87
CA ARG A 151 -2.11 -9.74 7.60
C ARG A 151 -2.17 -10.17 9.06
N LYS A 152 -1.16 -10.95 9.46
CA LYS A 152 -0.98 -11.37 10.87
C LYS A 152 -0.28 -10.32 11.74
N SER A 153 0.29 -9.26 11.15
CA SER A 153 1.10 -8.27 11.88
C SER A 153 0.63 -6.85 11.65
N LEU A 154 0.03 -6.24 12.68
CA LEU A 154 -0.38 -4.85 12.70
C LEU A 154 0.78 -3.87 12.44
N PRO A 155 2.00 -4.04 13.02
CA PRO A 155 3.11 -3.13 12.75
C PRO A 155 3.50 -3.04 11.28
N ILE A 156 3.51 -4.17 10.57
CA ILE A 156 3.81 -4.19 9.13
C ILE A 156 2.72 -3.49 8.33
N THR A 157 1.46 -3.69 8.69
CA THR A 157 0.31 -3.02 8.05
C THR A 157 0.38 -1.51 8.25
N LEU A 158 0.69 -1.04 9.47
CA LEU A 158 0.81 0.38 9.77
C LEU A 158 2.02 1.02 9.08
N GLN A 159 3.15 0.33 8.99
CA GLN A 159 4.31 0.83 8.27
C GLN A 159 4.03 0.96 6.77
N PHE A 160 3.28 0.02 6.22
CA PHE A 160 2.83 0.07 4.84
C PHE A 160 1.85 1.23 4.65
N ALA A 161 0.83 1.33 5.50
CA ALA A 161 -0.17 2.39 5.45
C ALA A 161 0.46 3.80 5.59
N GLY A 162 1.51 3.95 6.38
CA GLY A 162 2.22 5.21 6.55
C GLY A 162 2.81 5.80 5.25
N ARG A 163 3.03 4.98 4.22
CA ARG A 163 3.50 5.46 2.91
C ARG A 163 2.42 6.21 2.14
N PHE A 164 1.15 5.84 2.33
CA PHE A 164 0.00 6.46 1.67
C PHE A 164 -0.46 7.76 2.35
N THR A 165 0.09 8.08 3.52
CA THR A 165 -0.29 9.25 4.31
C THR A 165 0.70 10.40 4.21
N ARG A 166 1.81 10.23 3.50
CA ARG A 166 2.80 11.28 3.32
C ARG A 166 2.18 12.47 2.61
N THR A 167 2.43 13.66 3.14
CA THR A 167 2.06 14.91 2.50
C THR A 167 3.27 15.44 1.74
N ASN A 168 3.13 15.75 0.47
CA ASN A 168 4.10 16.63 -0.17
C ASN A 168 3.91 18.02 0.41
N ARG A 169 4.99 18.67 0.80
CA ARG A 169 4.95 20.09 1.23
C ARG A 169 4.63 21.04 0.08
N ASP A 170 4.60 20.54 -1.16
CA ASP A 170 4.45 21.31 -2.39
C ASP A 170 3.14 20.99 -3.15
N ALA A 171 2.12 20.42 -2.45
CA ALA A 171 0.80 20.15 -3.06
C ALA A 171 -0.33 20.57 -2.12
#